data_a69c1dd096689d968185a524bee05733
#
_entry.id   a69c1dd096689d968185a524bee05733
#
_cell.length_a   1.000
_cell.length_b   1.000
_cell.length_c   1.000
_cell.angle_alpha   90.00
_cell.angle_beta   90.00
_cell.angle_gamma   90.00
#
_symmetry.space_group_name_H-M   'P 1'
#
loop_
_entity.id
_entity.type
_entity.pdbx_description
1 polymer ?
#
loop_
_entity_poly.entity_id
_entity_poly.type
_entity_poly.pdbx_seq_one_letter_code
_entity_poly.pdbx_strand_id
1 'polypeptide(L)'
;MNELEKVIEINGLTKKFKNLTAVDNLSLNVYKGDVFGFLGPNGAGKSTTIRMMLTLINPTSGNIKLFGKELKENRKDIFRKVGAIVEKPDFYLYLTAYKNLEILGKMSGADISNRNIMQILELVGLEKRYNSKVKTYSHGMKQRLGIAQALLHNPELIVLDEPTVGLDPQGIKEIRELILKLSSEKQITIFLSSHILKEIEIVANRMVIINKGKTLIEGSVKELLNNNTDSITIQFKSSSDINIILSNSEFSKNLFHITNTKLNIELDESKIPELIKLLVENKVEIYSVERRKSLEDYFLKITEKN
;
A
#
# COMPACT_ATOMS: atom_id res chain seq x y z
N MET A 1 -27.48 6.91 -9.38
CA MET A 1 -26.20 6.55 -8.75
C MET A 1 -25.15 7.44 -9.39
N ASN A 2 -24.51 8.35 -8.63
CA ASN A 2 -23.41 9.14 -9.20
C ASN A 2 -22.28 8.18 -9.55
N GLU A 3 -21.90 8.09 -10.81
CA GLU A 3 -20.68 7.38 -11.21
C GLU A 3 -19.50 7.99 -10.49
N LEU A 4 -18.73 7.16 -9.77
CA LEU A 4 -17.50 7.61 -9.11
C LEU A 4 -16.52 8.14 -10.16
N GLU A 5 -16.03 9.36 -9.97
CA GLU A 5 -15.06 10.00 -10.86
C GLU A 5 -13.75 9.20 -10.87
N LYS A 6 -13.35 8.69 -12.04
CA LYS A 6 -12.10 7.96 -12.21
C LYS A 6 -10.93 8.92 -12.36
N VAL A 7 -9.93 8.78 -11.51
CA VAL A 7 -8.67 9.54 -11.55
C VAL A 7 -7.59 8.79 -12.34
N ILE A 8 -7.53 7.46 -12.18
CA ILE A 8 -6.62 6.60 -12.95
C ILE A 8 -7.44 5.51 -13.62
N GLU A 9 -7.24 5.32 -14.93
CA GLU A 9 -7.76 4.19 -15.69
C GLU A 9 -6.60 3.53 -16.43
N ILE A 10 -6.35 2.28 -16.17
CA ILE A 10 -5.35 1.45 -16.85
C ILE A 10 -6.10 0.32 -17.56
N ASN A 11 -5.87 0.15 -18.85
CA ASN A 11 -6.55 -0.84 -19.67
C ASN A 11 -5.55 -1.66 -20.48
N GLY A 12 -5.46 -2.97 -20.17
CA GLY A 12 -4.65 -3.92 -20.93
C GLY A 12 -3.16 -3.58 -20.98
N LEU A 13 -2.63 -2.90 -19.92
CA LEU A 13 -1.28 -2.38 -19.90
C LEU A 13 -0.25 -3.51 -19.90
N THR A 14 0.67 -3.48 -20.86
CA THR A 14 1.72 -4.48 -21.01
C THR A 14 3.07 -3.83 -21.20
N LYS A 15 4.09 -4.36 -20.52
CA LYS A 15 5.49 -3.98 -20.71
C LYS A 15 6.38 -5.21 -20.87
N LYS A 16 7.02 -5.29 -22.03
CA LYS A 16 8.01 -6.32 -22.34
C LYS A 16 9.40 -5.69 -22.45
N PHE A 17 10.39 -6.32 -21.81
CA PHE A 17 11.81 -6.02 -21.92
C PHE A 17 12.51 -7.27 -22.47
N LYS A 18 12.95 -7.24 -23.73
CA LYS A 18 13.60 -8.40 -24.39
C LYS A 18 12.86 -9.71 -24.05
N ASN A 19 13.37 -10.48 -23.09
CA ASN A 19 12.86 -11.81 -22.71
C ASN A 19 11.96 -11.78 -21.46
N LEU A 20 11.69 -10.60 -20.87
CA LEU A 20 10.89 -10.46 -19.64
C LEU A 20 9.62 -9.67 -19.92
N THR A 21 8.46 -10.24 -19.61
CA THR A 21 7.21 -9.50 -19.51
C THR A 21 7.06 -9.02 -18.08
N ALA A 22 7.37 -7.74 -17.82
CA ALA A 22 7.35 -7.16 -16.49
C ALA A 22 5.93 -6.76 -16.03
N VAL A 23 5.05 -6.42 -16.99
CA VAL A 23 3.62 -6.15 -16.78
C VAL A 23 2.87 -6.82 -17.92
N ASP A 24 1.82 -7.57 -17.63
CA ASP A 24 1.11 -8.41 -18.58
C ASP A 24 -0.41 -8.20 -18.47
N ASN A 25 -0.97 -7.43 -19.40
CA ASN A 25 -2.41 -7.16 -19.55
C ASN A 25 -3.05 -6.60 -18.27
N LEU A 26 -2.34 -5.71 -17.55
CA LEU A 26 -2.81 -5.09 -16.31
C LEU A 26 -3.96 -4.12 -16.60
N SER A 27 -5.07 -4.27 -15.86
CA SER A 27 -6.19 -3.33 -15.90
C SER A 27 -6.61 -3.01 -14.45
N LEU A 28 -6.84 -1.72 -14.16
CA LEU A 28 -7.33 -1.26 -12.86
C LEU A 28 -7.95 0.14 -12.96
N ASN A 29 -8.78 0.50 -11.96
CA ASN A 29 -9.36 1.83 -11.83
C ASN A 29 -9.15 2.39 -10.43
N VAL A 30 -8.75 3.67 -10.35
CA VAL A 30 -8.66 4.42 -9.09
C VAL A 30 -9.64 5.59 -9.15
N TYR A 31 -10.41 5.77 -8.10
CA TYR A 31 -11.42 6.80 -8.04
C TYR A 31 -10.96 7.98 -7.18
N LYS A 32 -11.58 9.13 -7.39
CA LYS A 32 -11.30 10.35 -6.65
C LYS A 32 -11.48 10.14 -5.14
N GLY A 33 -10.47 10.57 -4.38
CA GLY A 33 -10.44 10.40 -2.93
C GLY A 33 -9.99 9.01 -2.45
N ASP A 34 -9.71 8.06 -3.35
CA ASP A 34 -9.12 6.78 -2.97
C ASP A 34 -7.72 6.96 -2.36
N VAL A 35 -7.45 6.19 -1.31
CA VAL A 35 -6.10 5.76 -0.98
C VAL A 35 -5.97 4.35 -1.54
N PHE A 36 -5.39 4.25 -2.73
CA PHE A 36 -5.31 3.01 -3.49
C PHE A 36 -3.98 2.29 -3.28
N GLY A 37 -4.03 1.08 -2.73
CA GLY A 37 -2.88 0.23 -2.50
C GLY A 37 -2.53 -0.64 -3.70
N PHE A 38 -1.29 -0.53 -4.21
CA PHE A 38 -0.75 -1.33 -5.29
C PHE A 38 0.25 -2.34 -4.71
N LEU A 39 -0.24 -3.53 -4.35
CA LEU A 39 0.49 -4.52 -3.57
C LEU A 39 1.07 -5.62 -4.46
N GLY A 40 2.25 -6.10 -4.11
CA GLY A 40 2.86 -7.26 -4.75
C GLY A 40 4.29 -7.51 -4.28
N PRO A 41 4.82 -8.72 -4.44
CA PRO A 41 6.19 -9.04 -4.10
C PRO A 41 7.21 -8.22 -4.93
N ASN A 42 8.47 -8.27 -4.55
CA ASN A 42 9.54 -7.68 -5.36
C ASN A 42 9.58 -8.35 -6.75
N GLY A 43 9.70 -7.53 -7.80
CA GLY A 43 9.63 -8.02 -9.17
C GLY A 43 8.21 -8.25 -9.74
N ALA A 44 7.14 -7.99 -8.98
CA ALA A 44 5.76 -8.15 -9.46
C ALA A 44 5.33 -7.17 -10.56
N GLY A 45 6.12 -6.13 -10.85
CA GLY A 45 5.81 -5.12 -11.87
C GLY A 45 5.38 -3.76 -11.32
N LYS A 46 5.39 -3.54 -9.99
CA LYS A 46 4.92 -2.30 -9.33
C LYS A 46 5.60 -1.04 -9.87
N SER A 47 6.91 -0.91 -9.68
CA SER A 47 7.65 0.28 -10.12
C SER A 47 7.65 0.44 -11.65
N THR A 48 7.56 -0.68 -12.41
CA THR A 48 7.40 -0.62 -13.86
C THR A 48 6.08 0.01 -14.25
N THR A 49 4.98 -0.35 -13.59
CA THR A 49 3.65 0.25 -13.81
C THR A 49 3.65 1.73 -13.46
N ILE A 50 4.22 2.09 -12.29
CA ILE A 50 4.33 3.49 -11.86
C ILE A 50 5.16 4.30 -12.85
N ARG A 51 6.30 3.78 -13.32
CA ARG A 51 7.13 4.47 -14.33
C ARG A 51 6.40 4.66 -15.66
N MET A 52 5.54 3.71 -16.08
CA MET A 52 4.68 3.89 -17.27
C MET A 52 3.61 4.95 -17.04
N MET A 53 2.96 4.94 -15.87
CA MET A 53 1.95 5.92 -15.47
C MET A 53 2.53 7.35 -15.36
N LEU A 54 3.80 7.46 -15.01
CA LEU A 54 4.51 8.76 -14.98
C LEU A 54 5.27 9.08 -16.27
N THR A 55 5.05 8.32 -17.35
CA THR A 55 5.72 8.49 -18.66
C THR A 55 7.26 8.45 -18.61
N LEU A 56 7.83 7.85 -17.59
CA LEU A 56 9.28 7.62 -17.49
C LEU A 56 9.74 6.49 -18.44
N ILE A 57 8.84 5.57 -18.75
CA ILE A 57 9.01 4.53 -19.77
C ILE A 57 7.71 4.37 -20.57
N ASN A 58 7.82 3.98 -21.83
CA ASN A 58 6.64 3.70 -22.66
C ASN A 58 6.12 2.28 -22.46
N PRO A 59 4.80 2.05 -22.43
CA PRO A 59 4.22 0.72 -22.49
C PRO A 59 4.49 0.06 -23.85
N THR A 60 4.48 -1.28 -23.88
CA THR A 60 4.51 -2.05 -25.14
C THR A 60 3.14 -2.07 -25.79
N SER A 61 2.08 -2.22 -25.00
CA SER A 61 0.68 -2.12 -25.43
C SER A 61 -0.22 -1.70 -24.27
N GLY A 62 -1.50 -1.43 -24.55
CA GLY A 62 -2.46 -0.91 -23.60
C GLY A 62 -2.41 0.62 -23.49
N ASN A 63 -3.31 1.17 -22.69
CA ASN A 63 -3.40 2.62 -22.50
C ASN A 63 -3.59 3.00 -21.03
N ILE A 64 -3.28 4.26 -20.74
CA ILE A 64 -3.44 4.89 -19.43
C ILE A 64 -4.15 6.21 -19.64
N LYS A 65 -5.24 6.42 -18.87
CA LYS A 65 -5.89 7.71 -18.72
C LYS A 65 -5.73 8.21 -17.31
N LEU A 66 -5.44 9.49 -17.18
CA LEU A 66 -5.48 10.20 -15.92
C LEU A 66 -6.47 11.35 -16.02
N PHE A 67 -7.36 11.47 -15.03
CA PHE A 67 -8.44 12.47 -15.02
C PHE A 67 -9.28 12.44 -16.32
N GLY A 68 -9.60 11.24 -16.83
CA GLY A 68 -10.34 11.01 -18.07
C GLY A 68 -9.59 11.33 -19.36
N LYS A 69 -8.34 11.83 -19.29
CA LYS A 69 -7.53 12.22 -20.46
C LYS A 69 -6.49 11.17 -20.81
N GLU A 70 -6.30 10.89 -22.09
CA GLU A 70 -5.21 10.04 -22.59
C GLU A 70 -3.85 10.63 -22.21
N LEU A 71 -3.04 9.82 -21.50
CA LEU A 71 -1.76 10.25 -20.95
C LEU A 71 -0.76 10.72 -22.03
N LYS A 72 -0.74 10.04 -23.18
CA LYS A 72 0.19 10.35 -24.28
C LYS A 72 -0.06 11.75 -24.87
N GLU A 73 -1.31 12.16 -24.96
CA GLU A 73 -1.72 13.38 -25.67
C GLU A 73 -1.78 14.60 -24.74
N ASN A 74 -2.04 14.37 -23.44
CA ASN A 74 -2.34 15.45 -22.49
C ASN A 74 -1.30 15.57 -21.36
N ARG A 75 -0.07 15.10 -21.59
CA ARG A 75 0.96 14.96 -20.57
C ARG A 75 1.16 16.22 -19.70
N LYS A 76 1.28 17.39 -20.32
CA LYS A 76 1.56 18.65 -19.62
C LYS A 76 0.43 19.05 -18.66
N ASP A 77 -0.82 18.91 -19.09
CA ASP A 77 -1.98 19.28 -18.27
C ASP A 77 -2.19 18.29 -17.13
N ILE A 78 -1.97 17.01 -17.40
CA ILE A 78 -2.08 15.93 -16.42
C ILE A 78 -1.05 16.12 -15.30
N PHE A 79 0.24 16.32 -15.64
CA PHE A 79 1.28 16.39 -14.62
C PHE A 79 1.27 17.68 -13.79
N ARG A 80 0.50 18.69 -14.16
CA ARG A 80 0.19 19.82 -13.27
C ARG A 80 -0.67 19.42 -12.08
N LYS A 81 -1.36 18.28 -12.17
CA LYS A 81 -2.26 17.75 -11.13
C LYS A 81 -1.69 16.52 -10.41
N VAL A 82 -0.49 16.07 -10.77
CA VAL A 82 0.12 14.84 -10.25
C VAL A 82 1.41 15.17 -9.52
N GLY A 83 1.46 14.89 -8.22
CA GLY A 83 2.69 14.81 -7.45
C GLY A 83 3.20 13.37 -7.41
N ALA A 84 4.50 13.15 -7.50
CA ALA A 84 5.04 11.80 -7.47
C ALA A 84 6.37 11.71 -6.72
N ILE A 85 6.56 10.59 -6.03
CA ILE A 85 7.85 10.14 -5.52
C ILE A 85 8.08 8.74 -6.07
N VAL A 86 9.08 8.62 -6.94
CA VAL A 86 9.53 7.33 -7.49
C VAL A 86 10.92 7.06 -6.96
N GLU A 87 11.08 5.93 -6.26
CA GLU A 87 12.31 5.60 -5.56
C GLU A 87 12.62 6.59 -4.42
N LYS A 88 13.90 6.88 -4.18
CA LYS A 88 14.30 7.80 -3.10
C LYS A 88 14.27 9.25 -3.62
N PRO A 89 13.69 10.18 -2.83
CA PRO A 89 13.75 11.58 -3.20
C PRO A 89 15.20 12.08 -3.17
N ASP A 90 15.60 12.80 -4.22
CA ASP A 90 16.96 13.35 -4.37
C ASP A 90 16.95 14.86 -4.09
N PHE A 91 17.86 15.28 -3.21
CA PHE A 91 17.96 16.67 -2.73
C PHE A 91 19.38 17.18 -2.78
N TYR A 92 19.53 18.49 -2.87
CA TYR A 92 20.79 19.17 -2.63
C TYR A 92 21.13 19.12 -1.13
N LEU A 93 21.92 18.14 -0.72
CA LEU A 93 22.17 17.83 0.69
C LEU A 93 22.80 18.97 1.49
N TYR A 94 23.53 19.85 0.84
CA TYR A 94 24.19 21.01 1.43
C TYR A 94 23.27 22.23 1.60
N LEU A 95 22.10 22.21 0.98
CA LEU A 95 21.06 23.23 1.13
C LEU A 95 20.09 22.89 2.25
N THR A 96 19.33 23.88 2.71
CA THR A 96 18.24 23.71 3.67
C THR A 96 17.02 23.08 3.01
N ALA A 97 16.09 22.53 3.80
CA ALA A 97 14.81 22.02 3.28
C ALA A 97 14.03 23.11 2.54
N TYR A 98 13.94 24.29 3.14
CA TYR A 98 13.31 25.45 2.50
C TYR A 98 13.90 25.73 1.12
N LYS A 99 15.24 25.80 1.02
CA LYS A 99 15.92 26.13 -0.24
C LYS A 99 15.76 25.06 -1.29
N ASN A 100 15.74 23.78 -0.89
CA ASN A 100 15.40 22.67 -1.80
C ASN A 100 13.99 22.85 -2.37
N LEU A 101 12.98 23.07 -1.53
CA LEU A 101 11.61 23.29 -1.97
C LEU A 101 11.46 24.53 -2.86
N GLU A 102 12.15 25.62 -2.55
CA GLU A 102 12.15 26.83 -3.39
C GLU A 102 12.69 26.53 -4.81
N ILE A 103 13.83 25.84 -4.91
CA ILE A 103 14.45 25.52 -6.20
C ILE A 103 13.56 24.55 -6.99
N LEU A 104 13.11 23.46 -6.36
CA LEU A 104 12.30 22.44 -7.03
C LEU A 104 10.91 22.97 -7.40
N GLY A 105 10.34 23.86 -6.57
CA GLY A 105 9.08 24.54 -6.86
C GLY A 105 9.19 25.49 -8.06
N LYS A 106 10.30 26.23 -8.19
CA LYS A 106 10.56 27.03 -9.40
C LYS A 106 10.58 26.18 -10.68
N MET A 107 11.22 25.01 -10.61
CA MET A 107 11.32 24.11 -11.76
C MET A 107 9.95 23.53 -12.17
N SER A 108 9.06 23.26 -11.21
CA SER A 108 7.71 22.74 -11.46
C SER A 108 6.67 23.84 -11.74
N GLY A 109 7.03 25.13 -11.62
CA GLY A 109 6.10 26.24 -11.77
C GLY A 109 5.10 26.36 -10.61
N ALA A 110 5.46 25.82 -9.44
CA ALA A 110 4.64 25.92 -8.23
C ALA A 110 4.71 27.31 -7.58
N ASP A 111 3.76 27.59 -6.68
CA ASP A 111 3.84 28.75 -5.79
C ASP A 111 4.99 28.57 -4.78
N ILE A 112 6.03 29.38 -4.92
CA ILE A 112 7.22 29.38 -4.06
C ILE A 112 7.18 30.50 -3.02
N SER A 113 6.03 31.10 -2.78
CA SER A 113 5.89 32.08 -1.70
C SER A 113 6.30 31.46 -0.37
N ASN A 114 6.90 32.29 0.49
CA ASN A 114 7.28 31.83 1.84
C ASN A 114 6.10 31.21 2.59
N ARG A 115 4.91 31.77 2.39
CA ARG A 115 3.67 31.26 3.00
C ARG A 115 3.39 29.82 2.54
N ASN A 116 3.41 29.55 1.23
CA ASN A 116 3.10 28.21 0.70
C ASN A 116 4.16 27.19 1.13
N ILE A 117 5.45 27.51 1.00
CA ILE A 117 6.53 26.61 1.42
C ILE A 117 6.43 26.27 2.92
N MET A 118 6.19 27.28 3.77
CA MET A 118 6.09 27.03 5.21
C MET A 118 4.84 26.23 5.59
N GLN A 119 3.70 26.47 4.95
CA GLN A 119 2.49 25.66 5.15
C GLN A 119 2.69 24.19 4.76
N ILE A 120 3.41 23.94 3.67
CA ILE A 120 3.73 22.56 3.25
C ILE A 120 4.72 21.92 4.22
N LEU A 121 5.74 22.65 4.67
CA LEU A 121 6.68 22.13 5.68
C LEU A 121 5.99 21.81 7.01
N GLU A 122 5.03 22.63 7.44
CA GLU A 122 4.19 22.38 8.61
C GLU A 122 3.33 21.11 8.39
N LEU A 123 2.69 20.99 7.23
CA LEU A 123 1.86 19.83 6.88
C LEU A 123 2.61 18.50 7.00
N VAL A 124 3.89 18.48 6.61
CA VAL A 124 4.75 17.29 6.69
C VAL A 124 5.56 17.21 8.00
N GLY A 125 5.34 18.11 8.97
CA GLY A 125 5.99 18.12 10.28
C GLY A 125 7.49 18.45 10.21
N LEU A 126 7.90 19.33 9.31
CA LEU A 126 9.30 19.78 9.14
C LEU A 126 9.49 21.27 9.40
N GLU A 127 8.48 21.97 9.90
CA GLU A 127 8.50 23.43 10.14
C GLU A 127 9.62 23.85 11.10
N LYS A 128 9.93 23.04 12.12
CA LYS A 128 11.02 23.34 13.08
C LYS A 128 12.41 23.07 12.51
N ARG A 129 12.49 22.42 11.37
CA ARG A 129 13.75 22.02 10.72
C ARG A 129 13.95 22.66 9.36
N TYR A 130 13.05 23.57 8.93
CA TYR A 130 13.05 24.15 7.58
C TYR A 130 14.41 24.76 7.16
N ASN A 131 15.13 25.33 8.12
CA ASN A 131 16.44 25.99 7.91
C ASN A 131 17.63 25.06 8.20
N SER A 132 17.41 23.78 8.49
CA SER A 132 18.48 22.78 8.66
C SER A 132 18.90 22.20 7.31
N LYS A 133 20.20 21.97 7.11
CA LYS A 133 20.72 21.33 5.89
C LYS A 133 20.20 19.90 5.75
N VAL A 134 19.75 19.52 4.56
CA VAL A 134 19.14 18.19 4.31
C VAL A 134 20.11 17.04 4.59
N LYS A 135 21.42 17.24 4.54
CA LYS A 135 22.40 16.24 4.98
C LYS A 135 22.24 15.77 6.43
N THR A 136 21.63 16.61 7.29
CA THR A 136 21.40 16.29 8.70
C THR A 136 20.04 15.64 8.97
N TYR A 137 19.26 15.38 7.92
CA TYR A 137 17.95 14.75 8.02
C TYR A 137 18.04 13.24 8.14
N SER A 138 17.20 12.65 8.99
CA SER A 138 16.97 11.20 9.00
C SER A 138 16.34 10.74 7.67
N HIS A 139 16.27 9.43 7.45
CA HIS A 139 15.61 8.88 6.26
C HIS A 139 14.13 9.30 6.24
N GLY A 140 13.41 9.17 7.35
CA GLY A 140 12.01 9.59 7.45
C GLY A 140 11.80 11.09 7.20
N MET A 141 12.69 11.95 7.69
CA MET A 141 12.64 13.39 7.39
C MET A 141 12.84 13.66 5.88
N LYS A 142 13.76 12.96 5.22
CA LYS A 142 13.95 13.09 3.76
C LYS A 142 12.72 12.60 2.99
N GLN A 143 12.11 11.50 3.43
CA GLN A 143 10.89 10.99 2.82
C GLN A 143 9.72 11.99 2.95
N ARG A 144 9.52 12.59 4.13
CA ARG A 144 8.53 13.64 4.35
C ARG A 144 8.82 14.90 3.53
N LEU A 145 10.08 15.27 3.36
CA LEU A 145 10.47 16.37 2.48
C LEU A 145 10.16 16.03 1.00
N GLY A 146 10.30 14.77 0.57
CA GLY A 146 9.88 14.31 -0.76
C GLY A 146 8.37 14.48 -0.97
N ILE A 147 7.57 14.12 0.04
CA ILE A 147 6.12 14.35 0.00
C ILE A 147 5.82 15.86 -0.06
N ALA A 148 6.56 16.70 0.71
CA ALA A 148 6.45 18.14 0.62
C ALA A 148 6.72 18.67 -0.79
N GLN A 149 7.77 18.17 -1.46
CA GLN A 149 8.07 18.49 -2.85
C GLN A 149 6.92 18.11 -3.79
N ALA A 150 6.36 16.91 -3.64
CA ALA A 150 5.24 16.45 -4.46
C ALA A 150 3.96 17.28 -4.27
N LEU A 151 3.81 17.97 -3.13
CA LEU A 151 2.68 18.82 -2.78
C LEU A 151 2.79 20.27 -3.26
N LEU A 152 3.98 20.75 -3.66
CA LEU A 152 4.24 22.17 -3.95
C LEU A 152 3.29 22.82 -4.95
N HIS A 153 2.84 22.08 -5.95
CA HIS A 153 1.94 22.55 -7.02
C HIS A 153 0.48 22.17 -6.80
N ASN A 154 0.10 21.83 -5.55
CA ASN A 154 -1.26 21.50 -5.14
C ASN A 154 -1.91 20.39 -6.01
N PRO A 155 -1.34 19.18 -6.04
CA PRO A 155 -1.82 18.11 -6.89
C PRO A 155 -3.17 17.54 -6.44
N GLU A 156 -3.94 16.97 -7.39
CA GLU A 156 -5.15 16.19 -7.13
C GLU A 156 -4.85 14.69 -6.94
N LEU A 157 -3.71 14.22 -7.43
CA LEU A 157 -3.22 12.84 -7.31
C LEU A 157 -1.77 12.84 -6.82
N ILE A 158 -1.48 12.00 -5.83
CA ILE A 158 -0.11 11.71 -5.39
C ILE A 158 0.21 10.24 -5.65
N VAL A 159 1.36 10.00 -6.28
CA VAL A 159 1.89 8.65 -6.56
C VAL A 159 3.14 8.43 -5.70
N LEU A 160 3.11 7.39 -4.87
CA LEU A 160 4.18 7.03 -3.94
C LEU A 160 4.68 5.61 -4.23
N ASP A 161 5.93 5.48 -4.66
CA ASP A 161 6.56 4.16 -4.87
C ASP A 161 7.30 3.75 -3.60
N GLU A 162 6.76 2.75 -2.88
CA GLU A 162 7.31 2.16 -1.66
C GLU A 162 7.70 3.21 -0.58
N PRO A 163 6.79 4.11 -0.13
CA PRO A 163 7.13 5.30 0.67
C PRO A 163 7.69 5.01 2.07
N THR A 164 7.56 3.78 2.56
CA THR A 164 7.95 3.38 3.92
C THR A 164 9.23 2.54 3.97
N VAL A 165 9.75 2.15 2.81
CA VAL A 165 10.94 1.29 2.73
C VAL A 165 12.17 1.94 3.36
N GLY A 166 12.82 1.21 4.27
CA GLY A 166 14.02 1.65 4.97
C GLY A 166 13.80 2.66 6.08
N LEU A 167 12.55 2.88 6.49
CA LEU A 167 12.21 3.68 7.66
C LEU A 167 12.21 2.84 8.93
N ASP A 168 12.49 3.47 10.05
CA ASP A 168 12.24 2.93 11.38
C ASP A 168 10.73 2.91 11.69
N PRO A 169 10.28 2.16 12.73
CA PRO A 169 8.86 2.06 13.06
C PRO A 169 8.17 3.41 13.29
N GLN A 170 8.87 4.38 13.86
CA GLN A 170 8.34 5.72 14.07
C GLN A 170 8.15 6.46 12.73
N GLY A 171 9.11 6.40 11.84
CA GLY A 171 9.02 6.99 10.49
C GLY A 171 7.91 6.38 9.65
N ILE A 172 7.70 5.06 9.74
CA ILE A 172 6.57 4.37 9.10
C ILE A 172 5.24 4.92 9.61
N LYS A 173 5.09 5.05 10.94
CA LYS A 173 3.89 5.63 11.56
C LYS A 173 3.63 7.05 11.07
N GLU A 174 4.66 7.91 11.06
CA GLU A 174 4.55 9.31 10.62
C GLU A 174 4.12 9.42 9.14
N ILE A 175 4.66 8.58 8.24
CA ILE A 175 4.24 8.56 6.83
C ILE A 175 2.79 8.09 6.68
N ARG A 176 2.35 7.08 7.43
CA ARG A 176 0.95 6.61 7.40
C ARG A 176 -0.02 7.71 7.86
N GLU A 177 0.27 8.37 8.97
CA GLU A 177 -0.53 9.48 9.49
C GLU A 177 -0.60 10.63 8.48
N LEU A 178 0.51 10.93 7.81
CA LEU A 178 0.55 11.94 6.76
C LEU A 178 -0.30 11.54 5.54
N ILE A 179 -0.23 10.29 5.07
CA ILE A 179 -1.07 9.78 3.98
C ILE A 179 -2.56 9.92 4.33
N LEU A 180 -2.96 9.48 5.51
CA LEU A 180 -4.34 9.59 5.98
C LEU A 180 -4.81 11.05 6.07
N LYS A 181 -3.96 11.94 6.58
CA LYS A 181 -4.25 13.37 6.66
C LYS A 181 -4.42 14.01 5.27
N LEU A 182 -3.56 13.68 4.32
CA LEU A 182 -3.65 14.19 2.94
C LEU A 182 -4.95 13.75 2.25
N SER A 183 -5.36 12.49 2.44
CA SER A 183 -6.61 12.00 1.88
C SER A 183 -7.84 12.60 2.56
N SER A 184 -7.91 12.60 3.90
CA SER A 184 -9.10 13.03 4.63
C SER A 184 -9.30 14.54 4.64
N GLU A 185 -8.24 15.33 4.89
CA GLU A 185 -8.34 16.78 5.04
C GLU A 185 -8.17 17.54 3.72
N LYS A 186 -7.33 17.02 2.80
CA LYS A 186 -7.04 17.67 1.52
C LYS A 186 -7.77 17.05 0.34
N GLN A 187 -8.48 15.93 0.56
CA GLN A 187 -9.22 15.21 -0.48
C GLN A 187 -8.34 14.81 -1.68
N ILE A 188 -7.05 14.57 -1.42
CA ILE A 188 -6.10 14.15 -2.44
C ILE A 188 -6.26 12.66 -2.68
N THR A 189 -6.34 12.25 -3.94
CA THR A 189 -6.28 10.84 -4.33
C THR A 189 -4.83 10.35 -4.19
N ILE A 190 -4.63 9.20 -3.55
CA ILE A 190 -3.29 8.66 -3.30
C ILE A 190 -3.17 7.27 -3.93
N PHE A 191 -2.17 7.09 -4.78
CA PHE A 191 -1.76 5.79 -5.30
C PHE A 191 -0.42 5.42 -4.68
N LEU A 192 -0.39 4.34 -3.89
CA LEU A 192 0.84 3.92 -3.21
C LEU A 192 1.16 2.46 -3.48
N SER A 193 2.41 2.17 -3.80
CA SER A 193 2.91 0.80 -3.90
C SER A 193 3.49 0.32 -2.57
N SER A 194 3.34 -0.97 -2.27
CA SER A 194 4.04 -1.64 -1.18
C SER A 194 4.20 -3.13 -1.47
N HIS A 195 5.19 -3.75 -0.84
CA HIS A 195 5.29 -5.21 -0.75
C HIS A 195 4.84 -5.72 0.62
N ILE A 196 4.46 -4.81 1.53
CA ILE A 196 4.02 -5.11 2.90
C ILE A 196 2.52 -4.88 2.99
N LEU A 197 1.78 -5.97 3.06
CA LEU A 197 0.32 -5.95 3.09
C LEU A 197 -0.24 -5.13 4.26
N LYS A 198 0.31 -5.33 5.46
CA LYS A 198 -0.13 -4.64 6.68
C LYS A 198 -0.07 -3.11 6.58
N GLU A 199 0.83 -2.59 5.75
CA GLU A 199 0.89 -1.15 5.51
C GLU A 199 -0.30 -0.66 4.69
N ILE A 200 -0.68 -1.43 3.66
CA ILE A 200 -1.83 -1.13 2.80
C ILE A 200 -3.13 -1.26 3.60
N GLU A 201 -3.29 -2.30 4.42
CA GLU A 201 -4.47 -2.51 5.26
C GLU A 201 -4.79 -1.30 6.15
N ILE A 202 -3.76 -0.60 6.64
CA ILE A 202 -3.93 0.52 7.57
C ILE A 202 -4.35 1.80 6.87
N VAL A 203 -3.86 2.05 5.64
CA VAL A 203 -4.01 3.35 4.99
C VAL A 203 -4.95 3.33 3.79
N ALA A 204 -5.09 2.19 3.10
CA ALA A 204 -5.85 2.11 1.86
C ALA A 204 -7.32 1.75 2.09
N ASN A 205 -8.21 2.35 1.30
CA ASN A 205 -9.63 1.95 1.23
C ASN A 205 -9.88 0.92 0.12
N ARG A 206 -9.09 0.96 -0.96
CA ARG A 206 -9.11 -0.01 -2.06
C ARG A 206 -7.69 -0.46 -2.40
N MET A 207 -7.56 -1.65 -2.94
CA MET A 207 -6.26 -2.16 -3.35
C MET A 207 -6.36 -3.15 -4.50
N VAL A 208 -5.23 -3.36 -5.16
CA VAL A 208 -4.99 -4.46 -6.09
C VAL A 208 -3.75 -5.23 -5.66
N ILE A 209 -3.82 -6.55 -5.75
CA ILE A 209 -2.66 -7.43 -5.57
C ILE A 209 -2.20 -7.89 -6.95
N ILE A 210 -0.91 -7.70 -7.22
CA ILE A 210 -0.28 -8.15 -8.46
C ILE A 210 0.84 -9.15 -8.19
N ASN A 211 1.03 -10.09 -9.13
CA ASN A 211 2.17 -10.99 -9.14
C ASN A 211 2.59 -11.28 -10.59
N LYS A 212 3.90 -11.37 -10.85
CA LYS A 212 4.45 -11.63 -12.19
C LYS A 212 3.82 -10.79 -13.30
N GLY A 213 3.55 -9.51 -13.00
CA GLY A 213 2.97 -8.54 -13.93
C GLY A 213 1.45 -8.62 -14.11
N LYS A 214 0.74 -9.51 -13.44
CA LYS A 214 -0.71 -9.73 -13.58
C LYS A 214 -1.47 -9.35 -12.32
N THR A 215 -2.71 -8.88 -12.48
CA THR A 215 -3.64 -8.72 -11.38
C THR A 215 -4.08 -10.08 -10.85
N LEU A 216 -3.96 -10.28 -9.54
CA LEU A 216 -4.52 -11.46 -8.86
C LEU A 216 -5.90 -11.16 -8.29
N ILE A 217 -6.05 -10.01 -7.63
CA ILE A 217 -7.31 -9.56 -7.03
C ILE A 217 -7.36 -8.04 -6.96
N GLU A 218 -8.53 -7.46 -7.10
CA GLU A 218 -8.83 -6.04 -6.86
C GLU A 218 -10.13 -5.91 -6.07
N GLY A 219 -10.20 -4.96 -5.12
CA GLY A 219 -11.40 -4.72 -4.35
C GLY A 219 -11.21 -3.68 -3.25
N SER A 220 -12.28 -3.42 -2.49
CA SER A 220 -12.15 -2.66 -1.26
C SER A 220 -11.42 -3.49 -0.21
N VAL A 221 -10.54 -2.86 0.56
CA VAL A 221 -9.78 -3.54 1.63
C VAL A 221 -10.76 -4.20 2.62
N LYS A 222 -11.87 -3.54 2.91
CA LYS A 222 -12.92 -4.04 3.81
C LYS A 222 -13.58 -5.32 3.30
N GLU A 223 -13.93 -5.38 2.01
CA GLU A 223 -14.52 -6.59 1.39
C GLU A 223 -13.52 -7.73 1.32
N LEU A 224 -12.27 -7.44 0.94
CA LEU A 224 -11.22 -8.45 0.87
C LEU A 224 -10.89 -9.03 2.25
N LEU A 225 -10.96 -8.23 3.32
CA LEU A 225 -10.84 -8.71 4.70
C LEU A 225 -12.06 -9.54 5.14
N ASN A 226 -13.27 -9.15 4.72
CA ASN A 226 -14.49 -9.85 5.15
C ASN A 226 -14.75 -11.14 4.38
N ASN A 227 -14.28 -11.27 3.14
CA ASN A 227 -14.43 -12.48 2.32
C ASN A 227 -13.45 -13.60 2.67
N ASN A 228 -12.52 -13.34 3.59
CA ASN A 228 -11.62 -14.38 4.10
C ASN A 228 -12.28 -15.10 5.27
N THR A 229 -12.32 -16.42 5.21
CA THR A 229 -12.65 -17.27 6.35
C THR A 229 -11.77 -16.86 7.53
N ASP A 230 -12.39 -16.56 8.66
CA ASP A 230 -11.67 -16.23 9.88
C ASP A 230 -10.71 -17.37 10.20
N SER A 231 -9.42 -17.11 10.15
CA SER A 231 -8.42 -18.05 10.67
C SER A 231 -8.14 -17.70 12.12
N ILE A 232 -8.18 -18.72 12.97
CA ILE A 232 -7.94 -18.59 14.40
C ILE A 232 -6.65 -19.28 14.72
N THR A 233 -5.77 -18.58 15.42
CA THR A 233 -4.56 -19.16 16.00
C THR A 233 -4.78 -19.37 17.49
N ILE A 234 -4.73 -20.61 17.94
CA ILE A 234 -4.78 -21.00 19.35
C ILE A 234 -3.38 -21.43 19.75
N GLN A 235 -2.82 -20.79 20.80
CA GLN A 235 -1.56 -21.23 21.39
C GLN A 235 -1.84 -22.09 22.62
N PHE A 236 -1.13 -23.23 22.73
CA PHE A 236 -1.26 -24.19 23.82
C PHE A 236 0.11 -24.71 24.27
N LYS A 237 0.19 -25.31 25.44
CA LYS A 237 1.46 -25.71 26.07
C LYS A 237 2.20 -26.84 25.36
N SER A 238 1.49 -27.88 25.00
CA SER A 238 1.98 -29.07 24.24
C SER A 238 0.80 -29.94 23.92
N SER A 239 0.77 -30.53 22.72
CA SER A 239 -0.26 -31.53 22.45
C SER A 239 0.20 -32.62 21.50
N SER A 240 0.23 -33.83 21.99
CA SER A 240 0.22 -35.04 21.17
C SER A 240 -1.16 -35.33 20.54
N ASP A 241 -2.26 -34.77 21.08
CA ASP A 241 -3.61 -35.29 20.81
C ASP A 241 -4.56 -34.36 20.08
N ILE A 242 -4.21 -33.07 19.80
CA ILE A 242 -5.13 -32.13 19.14
C ILE A 242 -5.57 -32.63 17.74
N ASN A 243 -4.69 -33.26 16.98
CA ASN A 243 -5.06 -33.86 15.70
C ASN A 243 -6.18 -34.90 15.85
N ILE A 244 -6.09 -35.74 16.89
CA ILE A 244 -7.08 -36.80 17.16
C ILE A 244 -8.39 -36.17 17.62
N ILE A 245 -8.32 -35.16 18.53
CA ILE A 245 -9.49 -34.42 19.02
C ILE A 245 -10.24 -33.78 17.86
N LEU A 246 -9.54 -33.05 16.98
CA LEU A 246 -10.18 -32.37 15.85
C LEU A 246 -10.72 -33.36 14.80
N SER A 247 -9.97 -34.41 14.49
CA SER A 247 -10.38 -35.41 13.50
C SER A 247 -11.65 -36.17 13.92
N ASN A 248 -11.88 -36.34 15.23
CA ASN A 248 -13.06 -36.96 15.79
C ASN A 248 -14.20 -35.99 16.16
N SER A 249 -14.11 -34.75 15.74
CA SER A 249 -15.09 -33.71 16.06
C SER A 249 -15.77 -33.17 14.79
N GLU A 250 -16.77 -32.30 14.99
CA GLU A 250 -17.41 -31.55 13.89
C GLU A 250 -16.41 -30.68 13.10
N PHE A 251 -15.26 -30.34 13.69
CA PHE A 251 -14.20 -29.54 13.08
C PHE A 251 -13.29 -30.32 12.13
N SER A 252 -13.48 -31.63 11.97
CA SER A 252 -12.69 -32.49 11.08
C SER A 252 -12.69 -32.05 9.61
N LYS A 253 -13.73 -31.34 9.17
CA LYS A 253 -13.86 -30.80 7.79
C LYS A 253 -13.19 -29.44 7.59
N ASN A 254 -12.77 -28.77 8.66
CA ASN A 254 -12.13 -27.48 8.58
C ASN A 254 -10.66 -27.64 8.16
N LEU A 255 -10.14 -26.68 7.39
CA LEU A 255 -8.71 -26.64 7.10
C LEU A 255 -7.97 -26.21 8.36
N PHE A 256 -7.07 -27.05 8.87
CA PHE A 256 -6.25 -26.73 10.02
C PHE A 256 -4.81 -27.17 9.85
N HIS A 257 -3.92 -26.45 10.52
CA HIS A 257 -2.50 -26.75 10.61
C HIS A 257 -2.06 -26.70 12.06
N ILE A 258 -1.40 -27.76 12.53
CA ILE A 258 -0.95 -27.87 13.91
C ILE A 258 0.56 -27.95 13.95
N THR A 259 1.13 -27.15 14.84
CA THR A 259 2.54 -27.26 15.27
C THR A 259 2.58 -27.69 16.73
N ASN A 260 3.78 -27.88 17.29
CA ASN A 260 3.93 -28.34 18.69
C ASN A 260 3.21 -27.45 19.74
N THR A 261 2.96 -26.17 19.42
CA THR A 261 2.40 -25.19 20.37
C THR A 261 1.30 -24.32 19.76
N LYS A 262 0.92 -24.51 18.49
CA LYS A 262 -0.07 -23.66 17.81
C LYS A 262 -0.99 -24.48 16.92
N LEU A 263 -2.28 -24.18 17.00
CA LEU A 263 -3.32 -24.60 16.07
C LEU A 263 -3.75 -23.38 15.25
N ASN A 264 -3.64 -23.47 13.93
CA ASN A 264 -4.28 -22.53 13.00
C ASN A 264 -5.45 -23.27 12.36
N ILE A 265 -6.67 -22.74 12.49
CA ILE A 265 -7.87 -23.35 11.95
C ILE A 265 -8.74 -22.29 11.25
N GLU A 266 -9.27 -22.63 10.09
CA GLU A 266 -10.25 -21.80 9.37
C GLU A 266 -11.65 -22.12 9.90
N LEU A 267 -12.30 -21.16 10.55
CA LEU A 267 -13.57 -21.38 11.28
C LEU A 267 -14.41 -20.10 11.27
N ASP A 268 -15.75 -20.29 11.19
CA ASP A 268 -16.70 -19.19 11.40
C ASP A 268 -16.63 -18.68 12.86
N GLU A 269 -16.78 -17.35 13.04
CA GLU A 269 -16.72 -16.71 14.36
C GLU A 269 -17.67 -17.33 15.38
N SER A 270 -18.87 -17.69 14.93
CA SER A 270 -19.91 -18.28 15.78
C SER A 270 -19.50 -19.61 16.40
N LYS A 271 -18.57 -20.32 15.77
CA LYS A 271 -18.08 -21.64 16.21
C LYS A 271 -16.83 -21.62 17.09
N ILE A 272 -16.24 -20.44 17.31
CA ILE A 272 -15.07 -20.30 18.19
C ILE A 272 -15.33 -20.80 19.61
N PRO A 273 -16.45 -20.43 20.27
CA PRO A 273 -16.73 -20.90 21.62
C PRO A 273 -16.84 -22.42 21.71
N GLU A 274 -17.41 -23.07 20.70
CA GLU A 274 -17.56 -24.54 20.64
C GLU A 274 -16.19 -25.22 20.51
N LEU A 275 -15.32 -24.69 19.65
CA LEU A 275 -13.95 -25.18 19.51
C LEU A 275 -13.15 -25.06 20.80
N ILE A 276 -13.20 -23.88 21.45
CA ILE A 276 -12.50 -23.65 22.72
C ILE A 276 -13.02 -24.62 23.78
N LYS A 277 -14.34 -24.78 23.90
CA LYS A 277 -14.95 -25.71 24.83
C LYS A 277 -14.47 -27.16 24.59
N LEU A 278 -14.45 -27.61 23.34
CA LEU A 278 -13.96 -28.94 22.97
C LEU A 278 -12.50 -29.14 23.42
N LEU A 279 -11.61 -28.17 23.18
CA LEU A 279 -10.21 -28.26 23.53
C LEU A 279 -10.01 -28.28 25.05
N VAL A 280 -10.73 -27.44 25.80
CA VAL A 280 -10.66 -27.38 27.27
C VAL A 280 -11.21 -28.68 27.91
N GLU A 281 -12.32 -29.22 27.43
CA GLU A 281 -12.88 -30.50 27.89
C GLU A 281 -11.91 -31.66 27.67
N ASN A 282 -11.08 -31.60 26.64
CA ASN A 282 -10.01 -32.56 26.38
C ASN A 282 -8.68 -32.16 27.07
N LYS A 283 -8.72 -31.29 28.08
CA LYS A 283 -7.58 -30.87 28.91
C LYS A 283 -6.43 -30.20 28.19
N VAL A 284 -6.70 -29.57 27.04
CA VAL A 284 -5.72 -28.75 26.34
C VAL A 284 -5.52 -27.43 27.09
N GLU A 285 -4.30 -27.14 27.54
CA GLU A 285 -3.94 -25.89 28.22
C GLU A 285 -3.78 -24.76 27.18
N ILE A 286 -4.79 -23.90 27.03
CA ILE A 286 -4.80 -22.78 26.08
C ILE A 286 -4.16 -21.55 26.70
N TYR A 287 -3.20 -20.92 26.02
CA TYR A 287 -2.53 -19.69 26.45
C TYR A 287 -3.05 -18.43 25.76
N SER A 288 -3.37 -18.52 24.47
CA SER A 288 -3.99 -17.41 23.74
C SER A 288 -4.89 -17.91 22.64
N VAL A 289 -5.90 -17.10 22.31
CA VAL A 289 -6.77 -17.29 21.15
C VAL A 289 -6.74 -15.98 20.39
N GLU A 290 -6.12 -15.99 19.22
CA GLU A 290 -5.98 -14.81 18.36
C GLU A 290 -6.78 -15.01 17.07
N ARG A 291 -7.66 -14.07 16.77
CA ARG A 291 -8.29 -14.02 15.44
C ARG A 291 -7.30 -13.40 14.48
N ARG A 292 -7.01 -14.10 13.42
CA ARG A 292 -6.29 -13.57 12.27
C ARG A 292 -7.26 -13.40 11.12
N LYS A 293 -7.85 -12.22 10.98
CA LYS A 293 -8.29 -11.72 9.68
C LYS A 293 -7.05 -11.20 8.99
N SER A 294 -6.30 -12.06 8.34
CA SER A 294 -5.05 -11.66 7.71
C SER A 294 -5.18 -11.81 6.21
N LEU A 295 -5.24 -10.68 5.52
CA LEU A 295 -4.97 -10.64 4.09
C LEU A 295 -3.60 -11.25 3.76
N GLU A 296 -2.70 -11.37 4.75
CA GLU A 296 -1.36 -11.94 4.59
C GLU A 296 -1.42 -13.44 4.27
N ASP A 297 -2.26 -14.21 4.98
CA ASP A 297 -2.48 -15.63 4.68
C ASP A 297 -3.15 -15.80 3.30
N TYR A 298 -4.06 -14.90 2.96
CA TYR A 298 -4.70 -14.86 1.64
C TYR A 298 -3.70 -14.49 0.55
N PHE A 299 -2.86 -13.50 0.79
CA PHE A 299 -1.79 -13.08 -0.11
C PHE A 299 -0.80 -14.22 -0.38
N LEU A 300 -0.33 -14.92 0.66
CA LEU A 300 0.57 -16.07 0.55
C LEU A 300 -0.09 -17.20 -0.27
N LYS A 301 -1.34 -17.57 0.04
CA LYS A 301 -2.09 -18.60 -0.70
C LYS A 301 -2.22 -18.29 -2.21
N ILE A 302 -2.44 -17.01 -2.57
CA ILE A 302 -2.60 -16.58 -3.96
C ILE A 302 -1.25 -16.46 -4.67
N THR A 303 -0.20 -16.03 -3.98
CA THR A 303 1.12 -15.83 -4.58
C THR A 303 1.92 -17.12 -4.72
N GLU A 304 1.71 -18.12 -3.84
CA GLU A 304 2.35 -19.43 -3.90
C GLU A 304 1.71 -20.38 -4.94
N LYS A 305 0.42 -20.21 -5.25
CA LYS A 305 -0.30 -21.03 -6.25
C LYS A 305 -0.07 -20.61 -7.70
N ASN A 306 0.58 -19.47 -7.95
CA ASN A 306 0.87 -18.89 -9.26
C ASN A 306 2.38 -18.62 -9.44
#